data_6cbde63267f4613aa31dc39ac46af7bb
#
_entry.id   6cbde63267f4613aa31dc39ac46af7bb
#
_cell.length_a   1.000
_cell.length_b   1.000
_cell.length_c   1.000
_cell.angle_alpha   90.00
_cell.angle_beta   90.00
_cell.angle_gamma   90.00
#
_symmetry.space_group_name_H-M   'P 1'
#
loop_
_entity.id
_entity.type
_entity.pdbx_description
1 polymer ?
#
loop_
_entity_poly.entity_id
_entity_poly.type
_entity_poly.pdbx_seq_one_letter_code
_entity_poly.pdbx_strand_id
1 'polypeptide(L)'
;MDKKTDVRDPDEKVIEIEMERLRAFPNHPFKVIGDSQMIELQDSIKKYGVLNPLIVRPKIEGYYEIISGHRRKYAAEKLGYKKIPVIIRMLQDDEAVVIMVDSNLQREQITPSEKAYAYKMKYDAIKKKAGRKNCGQVDHNTGKRSIDVIGELCGDSAKQVHSSIKSKRWS
;
A
#
# COMPACT_ATOMS: atom_id res chain seq x y z
N MET A 1 -11.94 -24.18 -0.45
CA MET A 1 -11.44 -23.60 -1.73
C MET A 1 -11.69 -22.12 -1.67
N ASP A 2 -10.73 -21.39 -1.11
CA ASP A 2 -10.85 -19.94 -0.95
C ASP A 2 -10.49 -19.26 -2.27
N LYS A 3 -11.51 -18.74 -2.94
CA LYS A 3 -11.33 -17.85 -4.07
C LYS A 3 -10.72 -16.54 -3.55
N LYS A 4 -9.39 -16.40 -3.60
CA LYS A 4 -8.74 -15.11 -3.65
C LYS A 4 -9.35 -14.37 -4.85
N THR A 5 -10.26 -13.48 -4.59
CA THR A 5 -10.74 -12.53 -5.58
C THR A 5 -9.58 -11.61 -5.92
N ASP A 6 -8.90 -11.93 -7.01
CA ASP A 6 -8.03 -11.01 -7.73
C ASP A 6 -8.95 -9.91 -8.27
N VAL A 7 -9.11 -8.86 -7.48
CA VAL A 7 -9.93 -7.68 -7.84
C VAL A 7 -9.11 -6.85 -8.83
N ARG A 8 -8.90 -7.40 -10.02
CA ARG A 8 -8.51 -6.60 -11.18
C ARG A 8 -9.79 -6.10 -11.81
N ASP A 9 -9.95 -4.80 -11.78
CA ASP A 9 -10.98 -4.12 -12.55
C ASP A 9 -10.69 -4.43 -14.03
N PRO A 10 -11.65 -4.98 -14.82
CA PRO A 10 -11.43 -5.34 -16.21
C PRO A 10 -11.01 -4.16 -17.11
N ASP A 11 -11.18 -2.93 -16.65
CA ASP A 11 -10.80 -1.71 -17.35
C ASP A 11 -9.42 -1.15 -16.94
N GLU A 12 -8.65 -1.82 -16.08
CA GLU A 12 -7.32 -1.37 -15.67
C GLU A 12 -6.29 -1.51 -16.79
N LYS A 13 -6.03 -0.42 -17.47
CA LYS A 13 -5.02 -0.36 -18.54
C LYS A 13 -3.62 -0.22 -17.96
N VAL A 14 -2.72 -1.13 -18.38
CA VAL A 14 -1.28 -1.01 -18.09
C VAL A 14 -0.67 -0.04 -19.10
N ILE A 15 0.03 0.97 -18.59
CA ILE A 15 0.78 1.95 -19.39
C ILE A 15 2.21 2.06 -18.88
N GLU A 16 3.13 2.52 -19.73
CA GLU A 16 4.51 2.82 -19.33
C GLU A 16 4.66 4.28 -18.94
N ILE A 17 5.23 4.52 -17.75
CA ILE A 17 5.51 5.86 -17.24
C ILE A 17 7.01 5.99 -16.99
N GLU A 18 7.54 7.19 -17.25
CA GLU A 18 8.93 7.55 -16.98
C GLU A 18 9.21 7.53 -15.47
N MET A 19 10.34 6.94 -15.10
CA MET A 19 10.74 6.78 -13.69
C MET A 19 10.85 8.11 -12.96
N GLU A 20 11.22 9.18 -13.66
CA GLU A 20 11.36 10.53 -13.11
C GLU A 20 10.04 11.14 -12.66
N ARG A 21 8.92 10.69 -13.24
CA ARG A 21 7.56 11.12 -12.87
C ARG A 21 6.97 10.35 -11.71
N LEU A 22 7.67 9.32 -11.20
CA LEU A 22 7.22 8.49 -10.10
C LEU A 22 7.80 8.98 -8.77
N ARG A 23 6.94 9.30 -7.81
CA ARG A 23 7.29 9.70 -6.44
C ARG A 23 6.86 8.62 -5.44
N ALA A 24 7.69 8.43 -4.42
CA ALA A 24 7.33 7.53 -3.32
C ALA A 24 6.15 8.09 -2.53
N PHE A 25 5.35 7.22 -1.94
CA PHE A 25 4.28 7.60 -1.04
C PHE A 25 4.86 8.34 0.18
N PRO A 26 4.30 9.52 0.58
CA PRO A 26 4.77 10.24 1.76
C PRO A 26 4.64 9.38 3.01
N ASN A 27 5.66 9.44 3.87
CA ASN A 27 5.68 8.68 5.13
C ASN A 27 5.46 7.17 4.96
N HIS A 28 5.96 6.61 3.85
CA HIS A 28 5.87 5.17 3.59
C HIS A 28 6.51 4.38 4.74
N PRO A 29 5.76 3.51 5.44
CA PRO A 29 6.24 2.87 6.68
C PRO A 29 7.30 1.79 6.43
N PHE A 30 7.34 1.24 5.23
CA PHE A 30 8.19 0.10 4.90
C PHE A 30 9.44 0.54 4.15
N LYS A 31 10.60 0.24 4.69
CA LYS A 31 11.87 0.56 4.05
C LYS A 31 12.15 -0.38 2.89
N VAL A 32 12.68 0.16 1.81
CA VAL A 32 13.23 -0.64 0.71
C VAL A 32 14.67 -0.96 1.07
N ILE A 33 14.96 -2.22 1.36
CA ILE A 33 16.28 -2.71 1.77
C ILE A 33 16.87 -3.49 0.59
N GLY A 34 18.19 -3.33 0.38
CA GLY A 34 18.96 -4.10 -0.60
C GLY A 34 19.40 -5.45 -0.02
N ASP A 35 18.43 -6.34 0.22
CA ASP A 35 18.63 -7.69 0.73
C ASP A 35 18.80 -8.71 -0.40
N SER A 36 19.02 -10.00 -0.06
CA SER A 36 19.10 -11.08 -1.03
C SER A 36 17.86 -11.19 -1.92
N GLN A 37 16.68 -10.95 -1.37
CA GLN A 37 15.43 -10.91 -2.10
C GLN A 37 15.37 -9.76 -3.13
N MET A 38 16.11 -8.66 -2.88
CA MET A 38 16.23 -7.57 -3.84
C MET A 38 17.10 -7.97 -5.03
N ILE A 39 18.17 -8.75 -4.79
CA ILE A 39 19.04 -9.26 -5.84
C ILE A 39 18.25 -10.23 -6.74
N GLU A 40 17.52 -11.17 -6.14
CA GLU A 40 16.63 -12.10 -6.88
C GLU A 40 15.58 -11.34 -7.72
N LEU A 41 15.01 -10.28 -7.15
CA LEU A 41 14.05 -9.42 -7.86
C LEU A 41 14.70 -8.69 -9.04
N GLN A 42 15.93 -8.20 -8.88
CA GLN A 42 16.70 -7.59 -9.97
C GLN A 42 17.01 -8.58 -11.07
N ASP A 43 17.45 -9.80 -10.73
CA ASP A 43 17.72 -10.87 -11.70
C ASP A 43 16.45 -11.26 -12.45
N SER A 44 15.33 -11.37 -11.77
CA SER A 44 14.03 -11.64 -12.38
C SER A 44 13.62 -10.52 -13.34
N ILE A 45 13.76 -9.25 -12.92
CA ILE A 45 13.43 -8.10 -13.78
C ILE A 45 14.37 -8.02 -14.98
N LYS A 46 15.66 -8.31 -14.80
CA LYS A 46 16.63 -8.34 -15.88
C LYS A 46 16.30 -9.41 -16.93
N LYS A 47 15.78 -10.55 -16.50
CA LYS A 47 15.47 -11.70 -17.37
C LYS A 47 14.11 -11.58 -18.04
N TYR A 48 13.10 -11.12 -17.33
CA TYR A 48 11.69 -11.16 -17.77
C TYR A 48 11.03 -9.79 -17.88
N GLY A 49 11.72 -8.73 -17.51
CA GLY A 49 11.11 -7.40 -17.34
C GLY A 49 10.26 -7.31 -16.08
N VAL A 50 9.52 -6.21 -15.95
CA VAL A 50 8.60 -5.98 -14.85
C VAL A 50 7.26 -6.62 -15.18
N LEU A 51 7.07 -7.87 -14.77
CA LEU A 51 5.86 -8.65 -15.07
C LEU A 51 4.60 -8.11 -14.37
N ASN A 52 4.75 -7.66 -13.13
CA ASN A 52 3.64 -7.08 -12.37
C ASN A 52 3.76 -5.55 -12.36
N PRO A 53 2.81 -4.82 -12.95
CA PRO A 53 2.86 -3.36 -12.97
C PRO A 53 2.77 -2.75 -11.56
N LEU A 54 3.28 -1.54 -11.40
CA LEU A 54 3.10 -0.76 -10.19
C LEU A 54 1.68 -0.20 -10.14
N ILE A 55 1.15 0.04 -8.94
CA ILE A 55 -0.08 0.80 -8.76
C ILE A 55 0.30 2.21 -8.37
N VAL A 56 -0.18 3.18 -9.14
CA VAL A 56 0.10 4.60 -8.95
C VAL A 56 -1.18 5.42 -8.99
N ARG A 57 -1.15 6.60 -8.40
CA ARG A 57 -2.22 7.59 -8.54
C ARG A 57 -1.68 8.92 -9.07
N PRO A 58 -2.44 9.66 -9.87
CA PRO A 58 -2.02 10.96 -10.37
C PRO A 58 -2.06 12.02 -9.26
N LYS A 59 -1.14 12.97 -9.31
CA LYS A 59 -1.11 14.17 -8.49
C LYS A 59 -1.17 15.42 -9.36
N ILE A 60 -1.62 16.53 -8.77
CA ILE A 60 -1.89 17.80 -9.47
C ILE A 60 -0.67 18.36 -10.21
N GLU A 61 0.53 18.11 -9.69
CA GLU A 61 1.79 18.62 -10.25
C GLU A 61 2.33 17.80 -11.44
N GLY A 62 1.53 16.90 -12.02
CA GLY A 62 1.92 16.12 -13.20
C GLY A 62 2.84 14.94 -12.92
N TYR A 63 3.03 14.56 -11.66
CA TYR A 63 3.71 13.33 -11.25
C TYR A 63 2.72 12.28 -10.74
N TYR A 64 3.21 11.08 -10.54
CA TYR A 64 2.45 9.95 -10.03
C TYR A 64 3.02 9.47 -8.71
N GLU A 65 2.15 9.24 -7.74
CA GLU A 65 2.51 8.72 -6.44
C GLU A 65 2.34 7.20 -6.42
N ILE A 66 3.38 6.49 -6.00
CA ILE A 66 3.41 5.03 -5.98
C ILE A 66 2.64 4.53 -4.75
N ILE A 67 1.59 3.77 -4.97
CA ILE A 67 0.79 3.12 -3.93
C ILE A 67 1.35 1.73 -3.62
N SER A 68 1.70 0.97 -4.67
CA SER A 68 2.29 -0.37 -4.53
C SER A 68 3.38 -0.59 -5.56
N GLY A 69 4.45 -1.29 -5.15
CA GLY A 69 5.55 -1.66 -6.02
C GLY A 69 6.86 -0.90 -5.81
N HIS A 70 7.07 -0.26 -4.67
CA HIS A 70 8.31 0.48 -4.35
C HIS A 70 9.58 -0.34 -4.57
N ARG A 71 9.59 -1.64 -4.20
CA ARG A 71 10.74 -2.54 -4.43
C ARG A 71 11.00 -2.76 -5.93
N ARG A 72 9.94 -2.93 -6.73
CA ARG A 72 10.06 -3.09 -8.19
C ARG A 72 10.59 -1.82 -8.86
N LYS A 73 10.10 -0.64 -8.43
CA LYS A 73 10.64 0.66 -8.87
C LYS A 73 12.13 0.75 -8.57
N TYR A 74 12.54 0.46 -7.34
CA TYR A 74 13.93 0.52 -6.92
C TYR A 74 14.82 -0.46 -7.71
N ALA A 75 14.38 -1.70 -7.90
CA ALA A 75 15.11 -2.71 -8.66
C ALA A 75 15.28 -2.30 -10.14
N ALA A 76 14.20 -1.82 -10.78
CA ALA A 76 14.25 -1.34 -12.16
C ALA A 76 15.15 -0.11 -12.34
N GLU A 77 15.15 0.81 -11.38
CA GLU A 77 16.02 1.99 -11.35
C GLU A 77 17.50 1.60 -11.27
N LYS A 78 17.85 0.61 -10.42
CA LYS A 78 19.20 0.06 -10.33
C LYS A 78 19.66 -0.63 -11.62
N LEU A 79 18.76 -1.20 -12.38
CA LEU A 79 19.02 -1.81 -13.68
C LEU A 79 19.05 -0.79 -14.84
N GLY A 80 18.81 0.49 -14.58
CA GLY A 80 18.86 1.56 -15.59
C GLY A 80 17.60 1.68 -16.46
N TYR A 81 16.48 1.11 -16.04
CA TYR A 81 15.20 1.30 -16.73
C TYR A 81 14.76 2.77 -16.67
N LYS A 82 14.39 3.34 -17.80
CA LYS A 82 13.86 4.70 -17.90
C LYS A 82 12.35 4.76 -17.74
N LYS A 83 11.67 3.68 -18.11
CA LYS A 83 10.20 3.55 -18.03
C LYS A 83 9.83 2.26 -17.32
N ILE A 84 8.66 2.22 -16.70
CA ILE A 84 8.15 1.08 -15.98
C ILE A 84 6.64 0.94 -16.19
N PRO A 85 6.11 -0.28 -16.32
CA PRO A 85 4.67 -0.50 -16.46
C PRO A 85 3.94 -0.18 -15.15
N VAL A 86 2.86 0.57 -15.26
CA VAL A 86 2.02 1.00 -14.13
C VAL A 86 0.53 0.86 -14.46
N ILE A 87 -0.27 0.74 -13.43
CA ILE A 87 -1.73 0.88 -13.45
C ILE A 87 -2.07 2.17 -12.71
N ILE A 88 -2.81 3.07 -13.38
CA ILE A 88 -3.27 4.31 -12.76
C ILE A 88 -4.61 4.07 -12.09
N ARG A 89 -4.69 4.37 -10.80
CA ARG A 89 -5.95 4.36 -10.03
C ARG A 89 -6.23 5.75 -9.48
N MET A 90 -7.48 6.20 -9.67
CA MET A 90 -7.97 7.44 -9.07
C MET A 90 -8.39 7.17 -7.62
N LEU A 91 -7.48 7.38 -6.67
CA LEU A 91 -7.68 7.06 -5.26
C LEU A 91 -7.66 8.33 -4.42
N GLN A 92 -8.59 8.41 -3.46
CA GLN A 92 -8.54 9.42 -2.40
C GLN A 92 -7.37 9.10 -1.44
N ASP A 93 -6.94 10.11 -0.68
CA ASP A 93 -5.78 9.95 0.23
C ASP A 93 -5.97 8.81 1.23
N ASP A 94 -7.17 8.66 1.79
CA ASP A 94 -7.47 7.62 2.77
C ASP A 94 -7.46 6.23 2.13
N GLU A 95 -7.98 6.10 0.92
CA GLU A 95 -7.99 4.84 0.15
C GLU A 95 -6.58 4.42 -0.26
N ALA A 96 -5.78 5.38 -0.70
CA ALA A 96 -4.39 5.14 -1.05
C ALA A 96 -3.58 4.61 0.14
N VAL A 97 -3.77 5.18 1.34
CA VAL A 97 -3.15 4.70 2.58
C VAL A 97 -3.56 3.25 2.87
N VAL A 98 -4.85 2.93 2.80
CA VAL A 98 -5.35 1.58 3.09
C VAL A 98 -4.76 0.56 2.12
N ILE A 99 -4.81 0.82 0.81
CA ILE A 99 -4.25 -0.08 -0.20
C ILE A 99 -2.74 -0.25 -0.05
N MET A 100 -2.01 0.85 0.21
CA MET A 100 -0.57 0.82 0.42
C MET A 100 -0.21 -0.04 1.64
N VAL A 101 -0.90 0.13 2.75
CA VAL A 101 -0.68 -0.66 3.97
C VAL A 101 -1.00 -2.12 3.71
N ASP A 102 -2.16 -2.45 3.13
CA ASP A 102 -2.59 -3.83 2.90
C ASP A 102 -1.65 -4.58 1.96
N SER A 103 -1.19 -3.92 0.89
CA SER A 103 -0.23 -4.53 -0.05
C SER A 103 1.14 -4.85 0.58
N ASN A 104 1.46 -4.27 1.71
CA ASN A 104 2.73 -4.47 2.40
C ASN A 104 2.62 -5.32 3.67
N LEU A 105 1.47 -5.32 4.37
CA LEU A 105 1.28 -6.15 5.57
C LEU A 105 1.31 -7.67 5.28
N GLN A 106 1.13 -8.06 4.03
CA GLN A 106 1.22 -9.46 3.58
C GLN A 106 2.67 -9.95 3.38
N ARG A 107 3.67 -9.10 3.62
CA ARG A 107 5.08 -9.51 3.50
C ARG A 107 5.50 -10.35 4.70
N GLU A 108 6.29 -11.39 4.44
CA GLU A 108 6.81 -12.29 5.48
C GLU A 108 7.75 -11.61 6.49
N GLN A 109 8.49 -10.59 6.03
CA GLN A 109 9.48 -9.89 6.84
C GLN A 109 9.09 -8.42 7.06
N ILE A 110 8.31 -8.19 8.09
CA ILE A 110 7.94 -6.85 8.56
C ILE A 110 8.40 -6.72 10.02
N THR A 111 9.14 -5.66 10.32
CA THR A 111 9.53 -5.40 11.71
C THR A 111 8.31 -5.01 12.55
N PRO A 112 8.30 -5.32 13.86
CA PRO A 112 7.20 -4.91 14.75
C PRO A 112 6.96 -3.40 14.73
N SER A 113 8.01 -2.63 14.49
CA SER A 113 7.94 -1.17 14.37
C SER A 113 7.20 -0.71 13.12
N GLU A 114 7.53 -1.29 11.97
CA GLU A 114 6.85 -1.00 10.70
C GLU A 114 5.39 -1.43 10.75
N LYS A 115 5.12 -2.61 11.34
CA LYS A 115 3.76 -3.13 11.53
C LYS A 115 2.90 -2.20 12.37
N ALA A 116 3.44 -1.73 13.51
CA ALA A 116 2.75 -0.80 14.40
C ALA A 116 2.45 0.55 13.72
N TYR A 117 3.41 1.07 12.95
CA TYR A 117 3.23 2.31 12.22
C TYR A 117 2.19 2.16 11.10
N ALA A 118 2.24 1.07 10.36
CA ALA A 118 1.27 0.74 9.31
C ALA A 118 -0.16 0.63 9.86
N TYR A 119 -0.35 -0.03 10.99
CA TYR A 119 -1.65 -0.10 11.66
C TYR A 119 -2.17 1.28 12.06
N LYS A 120 -1.30 2.14 12.60
CA LYS A 120 -1.69 3.51 12.95
C LYS A 120 -2.13 4.29 11.72
N MET A 121 -1.37 4.25 10.64
CA MET A 121 -1.73 4.92 9.39
C MET A 121 -3.09 4.44 8.85
N LYS A 122 -3.32 3.13 8.85
CA LYS A 122 -4.59 2.55 8.41
C LYS A 122 -5.75 2.95 9.31
N TYR A 123 -5.54 2.94 10.63
CA TYR A 123 -6.54 3.38 11.61
C TYR A 123 -6.94 4.84 11.39
N ASP A 124 -5.95 5.73 11.22
CA ASP A 124 -6.19 7.15 11.01
C ASP A 124 -6.92 7.41 9.69
N ALA A 125 -6.59 6.67 8.63
CA ALA A 125 -7.26 6.76 7.34
C ALA A 125 -8.74 6.30 7.43
N ILE A 126 -9.01 5.17 8.06
CA ILE A 126 -10.38 4.66 8.25
C ILE A 126 -11.21 5.61 9.10
N LYS A 127 -10.63 6.18 10.16
CA LYS A 127 -11.31 7.14 11.03
C LYS A 127 -11.66 8.43 10.29
N LYS A 128 -10.78 8.95 9.44
CA LYS A 128 -11.05 10.11 8.59
C LYS A 128 -12.18 9.83 7.59
N LYS A 129 -12.20 8.67 6.98
CA LYS A 129 -13.27 8.23 6.06
C LYS A 129 -14.63 8.18 6.78
N ALA A 130 -14.68 7.66 8.01
CA ALA A 130 -15.89 7.59 8.83
C ALA A 130 -16.40 8.99 9.23
N GLY A 131 -15.50 9.94 9.49
CA GLY A 131 -15.86 11.34 9.83
C GLY A 131 -16.34 12.19 8.64
N ARG A 132 -16.07 11.77 7.41
CA ARG A 132 -16.52 12.46 6.17
C ARG A 132 -17.91 12.03 5.67
N LYS A 133 -18.51 11.00 6.26
CA LYS A 133 -19.89 10.63 5.92
C LYS A 133 -20.83 11.75 6.36
N ASN A 134 -21.41 12.43 5.37
CA ASN A 134 -22.45 13.43 5.56
C ASN A 134 -23.53 12.92 6.52
N CYS A 135 -23.95 13.78 7.42
CA CYS A 135 -25.07 13.60 8.34
C CYS A 135 -26.38 13.37 7.54
N GLY A 136 -26.65 12.13 7.10
CA GLY A 136 -27.86 11.88 6.28
C GLY A 136 -28.14 10.42 5.91
N GLN A 137 -27.20 9.51 6.05
CA GLN A 137 -27.48 8.08 5.85
C GLN A 137 -26.92 7.29 7.02
N VAL A 138 -27.83 6.89 7.90
CA VAL A 138 -27.58 5.89 8.94
C VAL A 138 -27.51 4.53 8.27
N ASP A 139 -26.31 4.14 7.84
CA ASP A 139 -26.05 2.77 7.46
C ASP A 139 -25.93 1.94 8.74
N HIS A 140 -26.94 1.13 9.01
CA HIS A 140 -27.08 0.24 10.18
C HIS A 140 -26.10 -0.93 10.21
N ASN A 141 -24.96 -0.84 9.52
CA ASN A 141 -24.04 -1.98 9.44
C ASN A 141 -22.61 -1.59 9.80
N THR A 142 -22.34 -1.22 11.05
CA THR A 142 -21.04 -1.48 11.68
C THR A 142 -20.99 -0.98 13.12
N GLY A 143 -21.48 -1.76 14.05
CA GLY A 143 -21.12 -1.62 15.47
C GLY A 143 -19.68 -2.06 15.78
N LYS A 144 -18.89 -2.37 14.76
CA LYS A 144 -17.47 -2.75 14.92
C LYS A 144 -16.58 -1.51 14.99
N ARG A 145 -15.74 -1.46 16.00
CA ARG A 145 -14.73 -0.39 16.14
C ARG A 145 -13.69 -0.53 15.02
N SER A 146 -13.13 0.58 14.55
CA SER A 146 -12.09 0.59 13.51
C SER A 146 -10.91 -0.35 13.80
N ILE A 147 -10.60 -0.59 15.07
CA ILE A 147 -9.56 -1.53 15.52
C ILE A 147 -9.96 -2.98 15.24
N ASP A 148 -11.22 -3.33 15.45
CA ASP A 148 -11.73 -4.69 15.20
C ASP A 148 -11.69 -5.00 13.70
N VAL A 149 -12.05 -4.04 12.86
CA VAL A 149 -11.97 -4.15 11.40
C VAL A 149 -10.53 -4.36 10.92
N ILE A 150 -9.57 -3.63 11.49
CA ILE A 150 -8.15 -3.78 11.16
C ILE A 150 -7.64 -5.15 11.59
N GLY A 151 -8.01 -5.61 12.77
CA GLY A 151 -7.64 -6.93 13.27
C GLY A 151 -8.12 -8.06 12.35
N GLU A 152 -9.39 -8.04 11.96
CA GLU A 152 -9.96 -9.02 11.03
C GLU A 152 -9.27 -9.03 9.67
N LEU A 153 -8.99 -7.86 9.10
CA LEU A 153 -8.33 -7.74 7.78
C LEU A 153 -6.86 -8.17 7.78
N CYS A 154 -6.19 -8.06 8.92
CA CYS A 154 -4.76 -8.36 9.04
C CYS A 154 -4.48 -9.73 9.68
N GLY A 155 -5.51 -10.47 10.08
CA GLY A 155 -5.37 -11.74 10.80
C GLY A 155 -4.84 -11.61 12.23
N ASP A 156 -4.81 -10.39 12.77
CA ASP A 156 -4.37 -10.11 14.15
C ASP A 156 -5.58 -9.80 15.05
N SER A 157 -5.47 -10.09 16.34
CA SER A 157 -6.53 -9.72 17.27
C SER A 157 -6.62 -8.20 17.47
N ALA A 158 -7.83 -7.67 17.67
CA ALA A 158 -8.04 -6.26 18.00
C ALA A 158 -7.16 -5.76 19.15
N LYS A 159 -6.88 -6.66 20.12
CA LYS A 159 -6.01 -6.39 21.27
C LYS A 159 -4.55 -6.21 20.86
N GLN A 160 -4.04 -7.01 19.92
CA GLN A 160 -2.69 -6.88 19.37
C GLN A 160 -2.54 -5.58 18.55
N VAL A 161 -3.52 -5.26 17.72
CA VAL A 161 -3.54 -4.00 16.94
C VAL A 161 -3.53 -2.80 17.89
N HIS A 162 -4.39 -2.81 18.92
CA HIS A 162 -4.45 -1.74 19.93
C HIS A 162 -3.15 -1.60 20.71
N SER A 163 -2.54 -2.71 21.13
CA SER A 163 -1.24 -2.72 21.83
C SER A 163 -0.14 -2.16 20.96
N SER A 164 -0.10 -2.55 19.68
CA SER A 164 0.89 -2.09 18.71
C SER A 164 0.78 -0.57 18.45
N ILE A 165 -0.43 -0.04 18.41
CA ILE A 165 -0.68 1.40 18.24
C ILE A 165 -0.29 2.18 19.51
N LYS A 166 -0.55 1.63 20.71
CA LYS A 166 -0.24 2.28 21.99
C LYS A 166 1.23 2.21 22.41
N SER A 167 1.96 1.16 22.02
CA SER A 167 3.32 0.89 22.52
C SER A 167 4.36 1.91 22.06
N LYS A 168 4.04 2.77 21.10
CA LYS A 168 4.90 3.88 20.67
C LYS A 168 4.23 5.21 20.97
N ARG A 169 4.70 5.85 22.04
CA ARG A 169 4.53 7.28 22.26
C ARG A 169 5.32 8.00 21.17
N TRP A 170 4.64 8.45 20.15
CA TRP A 170 5.24 9.25 19.08
C TRP A 170 5.50 10.66 19.63
N SER A 171 6.77 10.96 19.87
CA SER A 171 7.24 12.33 20.11
C SER A 171 7.29 13.07 18.81
#